data_7fcbee0125bdbdb862cb21c2c5e8bb64
#
_entry.id   7fcbee0125bdbdb862cb21c2c5e8bb64
#
_cell.length_a   1.000
_cell.length_b   1.000
_cell.length_c   1.000
_cell.angle_alpha   90.00
_cell.angle_beta   90.00
_cell.angle_gamma   90.00
#
_symmetry.space_group_name_H-M   'P 1'
#
loop_
_entity.id
_entity.type
_entity.pdbx_description
1 polymer ?
#
loop_
_entity_poly.entity_id
_entity_poly.type
_entity_poly.pdbx_seq_one_letter_code
_entity_poly.pdbx_strand_id
1 'polypeptide(L)'
;SLVEIEAEHEYATPHIECGLKLHGGFDAEGRYLSPRTQNRWQAIEAWTAQLTDQNVPIVEATTDLLSEPNYPTIDQQIYLLASGVEQPLWDSLTITGIIEGRGKALADLVAPDFQSIIKEDISDTALGHMNKGLLSSHGWDEGGHPANDIGGHDVMWYAVRDLIFGKDKFPLPEAPASIGR
;
A
#
# COMPACT_ATOMS: atom_id res chain seq x y z
N SER A 1 -13.81 8.54 0.03
CA SER A 1 -14.41 7.72 1.10
C SER A 1 -14.22 6.25 0.81
N LEU A 2 -14.38 5.38 1.84
CA LEU A 2 -14.33 3.93 1.68
C LEU A 2 -15.35 3.43 0.64
N VAL A 3 -16.53 4.03 0.65
CA VAL A 3 -17.61 3.73 -0.31
C VAL A 3 -17.17 4.05 -1.75
N GLU A 4 -16.42 5.14 -1.96
CA GLU A 4 -15.87 5.48 -3.29
C GLU A 4 -14.78 4.49 -3.71
N ILE A 5 -13.92 4.08 -2.78
CA ILE A 5 -12.88 3.08 -3.05
C ILE A 5 -13.50 1.74 -3.43
N GLU A 6 -14.57 1.32 -2.78
CA GLU A 6 -15.26 0.07 -3.06
C GLU A 6 -16.14 0.12 -4.31
N ALA A 7 -16.78 1.27 -4.56
CA ALA A 7 -17.73 1.44 -5.67
C ALA A 7 -17.05 1.54 -7.05
N GLU A 8 -15.75 1.81 -7.10
CA GLU A 8 -15.05 2.09 -8.35
C GLU A 8 -14.72 0.84 -9.19
N HIS A 9 -14.87 -0.37 -8.62
CA HIS A 9 -14.44 -1.59 -9.29
C HIS A 9 -15.50 -2.69 -9.26
N GLU A 10 -15.99 -3.02 -10.43
CA GLU A 10 -16.76 -4.25 -10.63
C GLU A 10 -15.79 -5.44 -10.79
N TYR A 11 -15.34 -5.98 -9.68
CA TYR A 11 -14.56 -7.21 -9.72
C TYR A 11 -15.47 -8.40 -10.00
N ALA A 12 -15.08 -9.25 -10.94
CA ALA A 12 -15.76 -10.53 -11.15
C ALA A 12 -15.62 -11.43 -9.91
N THR A 13 -14.45 -11.36 -9.24
CA THR A 13 -14.19 -12.08 -7.99
C THR A 13 -13.40 -11.17 -7.05
N PRO A 14 -13.88 -10.93 -5.81
CA PRO A 14 -13.11 -10.20 -4.82
C PRO A 14 -11.92 -11.04 -4.35
N HIS A 15 -10.83 -10.39 -3.97
CA HIS A 15 -9.72 -11.05 -3.31
C HIS A 15 -10.02 -11.15 -1.81
N ILE A 16 -10.02 -12.37 -1.27
CA ILE A 16 -10.29 -12.64 0.15
C ILE A 16 -9.06 -13.29 0.77
N GLU A 17 -8.51 -12.68 1.82
CA GLU A 17 -7.42 -13.23 2.62
C GLU A 17 -7.72 -13.12 4.11
N CYS A 18 -7.39 -14.15 4.86
CA CYS A 18 -7.66 -14.22 6.31
C CYS A 18 -9.13 -13.92 6.68
N GLY A 19 -10.08 -14.21 5.77
CA GLY A 19 -11.50 -13.92 5.95
C GLY A 19 -11.89 -12.46 5.73
N LEU A 20 -10.95 -11.60 5.32
CA LEU A 20 -11.19 -10.21 5.01
C LEU A 20 -11.09 -9.97 3.51
N LYS A 21 -11.91 -9.06 3.01
CA LYS A 21 -11.87 -8.59 1.64
C LYS A 21 -10.71 -7.60 1.49
N LEU A 22 -9.78 -7.89 0.59
CA LEU A 22 -8.70 -6.96 0.26
C LEU A 22 -9.17 -5.92 -0.75
N HIS A 23 -8.50 -4.77 -0.76
CA HIS A 23 -8.64 -3.79 -1.82
C HIS A 23 -8.04 -4.39 -3.10
N GLY A 24 -8.86 -4.55 -4.10
CA GLY A 24 -8.50 -5.25 -5.32
C GLY A 24 -9.33 -6.52 -5.51
N GLY A 25 -9.17 -7.13 -6.67
CA GLY A 25 -9.88 -8.34 -7.02
C GLY A 25 -9.41 -8.87 -8.36
N PHE A 26 -10.21 -9.72 -8.96
CA PHE A 26 -9.87 -10.37 -10.23
C PHE A 26 -10.94 -10.10 -11.28
N ASP A 27 -10.51 -9.97 -12.52
CA ASP A 27 -11.42 -9.92 -13.68
C ASP A 27 -11.98 -11.31 -14.01
N ALA A 28 -12.80 -11.37 -15.07
CA ALA A 28 -13.42 -12.63 -15.52
C ALA A 28 -12.38 -13.66 -16.02
N GLU A 29 -11.20 -13.20 -16.43
CA GLU A 29 -10.07 -14.01 -16.88
C GLU A 29 -9.13 -14.42 -15.75
N GLY A 30 -9.43 -14.02 -14.49
CA GLY A 30 -8.62 -14.31 -13.31
C GLY A 30 -7.36 -13.45 -13.17
N ARG A 31 -7.27 -12.30 -13.86
CA ARG A 31 -6.16 -11.36 -13.73
C ARG A 31 -6.44 -10.40 -12.58
N TYR A 32 -5.44 -10.14 -11.77
CA TYR A 32 -5.58 -9.19 -10.67
C TYR A 32 -5.79 -7.75 -11.18
N LEU A 33 -6.78 -7.10 -10.64
CA LEU A 33 -7.07 -5.68 -10.84
C LEU A 33 -6.81 -4.93 -9.53
N SER A 34 -5.85 -4.04 -9.57
CA SER A 34 -5.54 -3.17 -8.44
C SER A 34 -6.71 -2.19 -8.19
N PRO A 35 -7.01 -1.85 -6.92
CA PRO A 35 -7.96 -0.79 -6.63
C PRO A 35 -7.50 0.53 -7.22
N ARG A 36 -8.43 1.35 -7.68
CA ARG A 36 -8.19 2.71 -8.24
C ARG A 36 -7.44 2.76 -9.58
N THR A 37 -7.08 1.64 -10.19
CA THR A 37 -6.28 1.67 -11.44
C THR A 37 -7.05 2.34 -12.59
N GLN A 38 -8.33 2.07 -12.74
CA GLN A 38 -9.10 2.56 -13.90
C GLN A 38 -9.27 4.09 -13.88
N ASN A 39 -9.67 4.66 -12.74
CA ASN A 39 -9.91 6.11 -12.66
C ASN A 39 -8.62 6.90 -12.43
N ARG A 40 -7.65 6.29 -11.77
CA ARG A 40 -6.38 6.92 -11.46
C ARG A 40 -5.48 7.08 -12.68
N TRP A 41 -5.56 6.15 -13.63
CA TRP A 41 -4.70 6.17 -14.81
C TRP A 41 -4.91 7.43 -15.66
N GLN A 42 -6.15 7.79 -15.93
CA GLN A 42 -6.46 9.01 -16.66
C GLN A 42 -5.95 10.28 -15.96
N ALA A 43 -6.08 10.32 -14.63
CA ALA A 43 -5.57 11.44 -13.85
C ALA A 43 -4.03 11.50 -13.87
N ILE A 44 -3.34 10.36 -13.82
CA ILE A 44 -1.88 10.27 -13.93
C ILE A 44 -1.42 10.75 -15.31
N GLU A 45 -2.07 10.31 -16.39
CA GLU A 45 -1.73 10.75 -17.75
C GLU A 45 -1.91 12.25 -17.92
N ALA A 46 -3.03 12.80 -17.45
CA ALA A 46 -3.30 14.24 -17.52
C ALA A 46 -2.26 15.03 -16.71
N TRP A 47 -1.93 14.58 -15.51
CA TRP A 47 -0.91 15.22 -14.67
C TRP A 47 0.49 15.12 -15.29
N THR A 48 0.85 13.98 -15.85
CA THR A 48 2.12 13.77 -16.55
C THR A 48 2.25 14.71 -17.76
N ALA A 49 1.19 14.86 -18.55
CA ALA A 49 1.15 15.79 -19.65
C ALA A 49 1.34 17.25 -19.17
N GLN A 50 0.64 17.65 -18.11
CA GLN A 50 0.78 18.97 -17.51
C GLN A 50 2.22 19.27 -17.04
N LEU A 51 2.87 18.30 -16.37
CA LEU A 51 4.26 18.46 -15.94
C LEU A 51 5.20 18.60 -17.11
N THR A 52 5.00 17.81 -18.18
CA THR A 52 5.77 17.90 -19.43
C THR A 52 5.65 19.28 -20.08
N ASP A 53 4.44 19.81 -20.18
CA ASP A 53 4.17 21.15 -20.73
C ASP A 53 4.84 22.27 -19.91
N GLN A 54 5.00 22.05 -18.61
CA GLN A 54 5.69 22.96 -17.71
C GLN A 54 7.22 22.75 -17.70
N ASN A 55 7.76 21.86 -18.52
CA ASN A 55 9.17 21.45 -18.54
C ASN A 55 9.67 20.92 -17.18
N VAL A 56 8.81 20.33 -16.38
CA VAL A 56 9.18 19.61 -15.16
C VAL A 56 9.72 18.23 -15.57
N PRO A 57 10.96 17.88 -15.17
CA PRO A 57 11.52 16.59 -15.54
C PRO A 57 10.75 15.46 -14.86
N ILE A 58 10.32 14.48 -15.66
CA ILE A 58 9.72 13.25 -15.17
C ILE A 58 10.81 12.19 -15.14
N VAL A 59 11.01 11.58 -13.97
CA VAL A 59 11.98 10.52 -13.77
C VAL A 59 11.22 9.19 -13.74
N GLU A 60 11.56 8.30 -14.67
CA GLU A 60 11.03 6.95 -14.65
C GLU A 60 11.73 6.13 -13.55
N ALA A 61 10.95 5.55 -12.65
CA ALA A 61 11.47 4.64 -11.64
C ALA A 61 11.79 3.29 -12.30
N THR A 62 13.05 2.87 -12.20
CA THR A 62 13.51 1.59 -12.72
C THR A 62 13.92 0.65 -11.60
N THR A 63 14.11 -0.63 -11.91
CA THR A 63 14.64 -1.63 -10.97
C THR A 63 16.06 -1.33 -10.49
N ASP A 64 16.77 -0.39 -11.12
CA ASP A 64 18.09 0.05 -10.69
C ASP A 64 18.07 0.65 -9.26
N LEU A 65 16.93 1.18 -8.83
CA LEU A 65 16.73 1.62 -7.44
C LEU A 65 16.92 0.48 -6.43
N LEU A 66 16.75 -0.77 -6.83
CA LEU A 66 16.92 -1.96 -6.00
C LEU A 66 18.33 -2.52 -6.02
N SER A 67 19.26 -1.86 -6.73
CA SER A 67 20.67 -2.30 -6.84
C SER A 67 21.60 -1.71 -5.77
N GLU A 68 21.06 -1.01 -4.78
CA GLU A 68 21.82 -0.45 -3.66
C GLU A 68 22.57 -1.53 -2.87
N PRO A 69 23.79 -1.27 -2.39
CA PRO A 69 24.67 -2.28 -1.79
C PRO A 69 24.10 -3.00 -0.56
N ASN A 70 23.17 -2.36 0.14
CA ASN A 70 22.56 -2.89 1.37
C ASN A 70 21.16 -3.50 1.14
N TYR A 71 20.70 -3.53 -0.10
CA TYR A 71 19.42 -4.11 -0.47
C TYR A 71 19.65 -5.42 -1.24
N PRO A 72 19.09 -6.56 -0.80
CA PRO A 72 19.28 -7.80 -1.52
C PRO A 72 18.62 -7.72 -2.89
N THR A 73 19.39 -7.95 -3.94
CA THR A 73 18.87 -8.01 -5.31
C THR A 73 17.90 -9.18 -5.47
N ILE A 74 17.09 -9.17 -6.53
CA ILE A 74 16.17 -10.28 -6.84
C ILE A 74 16.91 -11.61 -6.92
N ASP A 75 18.07 -11.63 -7.57
CA ASP A 75 18.89 -12.85 -7.71
C ASP A 75 19.40 -13.35 -6.35
N GLN A 76 19.80 -12.43 -5.46
CA GLN A 76 20.18 -12.79 -4.09
C GLN A 76 19.01 -13.36 -3.29
N GLN A 77 17.82 -12.79 -3.42
CA GLN A 77 16.61 -13.30 -2.76
C GLN A 77 16.26 -14.70 -3.29
N ILE A 78 16.29 -14.89 -4.61
CA ILE A 78 16.09 -16.21 -5.24
C ILE A 78 17.13 -17.22 -4.75
N TYR A 79 18.39 -16.81 -4.65
CA TYR A 79 19.47 -17.68 -4.15
C TYR A 79 19.23 -18.09 -2.68
N LEU A 80 18.82 -17.17 -1.83
CA LEU A 80 18.48 -17.46 -0.43
C LEU A 80 17.35 -18.49 -0.34
N LEU A 81 16.26 -18.27 -1.11
CA LEU A 81 15.13 -19.21 -1.16
C LEU A 81 15.56 -20.58 -1.66
N ALA A 82 16.30 -20.64 -2.76
CA ALA A 82 16.80 -21.91 -3.32
C ALA A 82 17.77 -22.64 -2.39
N SER A 83 18.43 -21.92 -1.49
CA SER A 83 19.34 -22.46 -0.48
C SER A 83 18.64 -22.85 0.82
N GLY A 84 17.32 -22.73 0.90
CA GLY A 84 16.54 -23.04 2.10
C GLY A 84 16.63 -21.99 3.23
N VAL A 85 17.14 -20.80 2.92
CA VAL A 85 17.23 -19.67 3.87
C VAL A 85 15.96 -18.82 3.74
N GLU A 86 14.86 -19.35 4.25
CA GLU A 86 13.51 -18.77 4.06
C GLU A 86 13.13 -17.81 5.20
N GLN A 87 13.51 -18.12 6.44
CA GLN A 87 13.03 -17.43 7.62
C GLN A 87 13.28 -15.91 7.60
N PRO A 88 14.45 -15.38 7.20
CA PRO A 88 14.66 -13.93 7.17
C PRO A 88 13.71 -13.20 6.21
N LEU A 89 13.33 -13.84 5.11
CA LEU A 89 12.38 -13.27 4.15
C LEU A 89 10.95 -13.33 4.70
N TRP A 90 10.58 -14.45 5.34
CA TRP A 90 9.31 -14.60 6.03
C TRP A 90 9.15 -13.58 7.16
N ASP A 91 10.20 -13.39 7.98
CA ASP A 91 10.24 -12.40 9.06
C ASP A 91 10.11 -10.97 8.51
N SER A 92 10.79 -10.66 7.39
CA SER A 92 10.71 -9.34 6.75
C SER A 92 9.28 -9.02 6.33
N LEU A 93 8.60 -9.92 5.63
CA LEU A 93 7.21 -9.73 5.22
C LEU A 93 6.26 -9.60 6.41
N THR A 94 6.50 -10.37 7.47
CA THR A 94 5.72 -10.30 8.70
C THR A 94 5.89 -8.97 9.42
N ILE A 95 7.15 -8.50 9.59
CA ILE A 95 7.45 -7.22 10.23
C ILE A 95 6.89 -6.06 9.42
N THR A 96 7.00 -6.12 8.09
CA THR A 96 6.42 -5.09 7.22
C THR A 96 4.90 -5.01 7.43
N GLY A 97 4.19 -6.13 7.42
CA GLY A 97 2.75 -6.13 7.70
C GLY A 97 2.42 -5.55 9.09
N ILE A 98 3.21 -5.87 10.13
CA ILE A 98 3.02 -5.28 11.47
C ILE A 98 3.20 -3.76 11.45
N ILE A 99 4.15 -3.25 10.67
CA ILE A 99 4.42 -1.80 10.55
C ILE A 99 3.27 -1.11 9.82
N GLU A 100 2.89 -1.63 8.67
CA GLU A 100 1.79 -1.11 7.84
C GLU A 100 0.48 -1.05 8.64
N GLY A 101 0.11 -2.11 9.34
CA GLY A 101 -1.11 -2.15 10.16
C GLY A 101 -1.19 -1.07 11.24
N ARG A 102 -0.06 -0.46 11.64
CA ARG A 102 -0.05 0.69 12.56
C ARG A 102 -0.55 1.97 11.90
N GLY A 103 -0.48 2.06 10.59
CA GLY A 103 -1.03 3.17 9.82
C GLY A 103 -2.52 3.38 10.05
N LYS A 104 -3.24 2.37 10.56
CA LYS A 104 -4.65 2.50 10.98
C LYS A 104 -4.88 3.67 11.93
N ALA A 105 -3.91 4.01 12.78
CA ALA A 105 -4.01 5.15 13.69
C ALA A 105 -4.21 6.49 12.93
N LEU A 106 -3.82 6.57 11.67
CA LEU A 106 -4.03 7.75 10.82
C LEU A 106 -5.50 7.98 10.49
N ALA A 107 -6.34 6.92 10.52
CA ALA A 107 -7.76 7.03 10.21
C ALA A 107 -8.51 7.95 11.18
N ASP A 108 -8.03 8.01 12.42
CA ASP A 108 -8.64 8.80 13.50
C ASP A 108 -8.05 10.22 13.62
N LEU A 109 -7.05 10.55 12.78
CA LEU A 109 -6.41 11.87 12.84
C LEU A 109 -7.23 12.91 12.06
N VAL A 110 -7.31 14.09 12.65
CA VAL A 110 -7.89 15.27 12.02
C VAL A 110 -6.76 16.21 11.62
N ALA A 111 -6.67 16.51 10.34
CA ALA A 111 -5.69 17.48 9.85
C ALA A 111 -6.00 18.89 10.37
N PRO A 112 -4.98 19.67 10.74
CA PRO A 112 -5.16 21.11 11.02
C PRO A 112 -5.76 21.83 9.81
N ASP A 113 -6.47 22.92 10.04
CA ASP A 113 -6.91 23.80 8.95
C ASP A 113 -5.72 24.62 8.41
N PHE A 114 -4.97 24.01 7.49
CA PHE A 114 -3.80 24.63 6.90
C PHE A 114 -4.13 25.89 6.10
N GLN A 115 -5.32 25.97 5.48
CA GLN A 115 -5.70 27.16 4.71
C GLN A 115 -5.87 28.38 5.61
N SER A 116 -6.22 28.22 6.88
CA SER A 116 -6.36 29.33 7.81
C SER A 116 -5.04 30.03 8.16
N ILE A 117 -3.90 29.34 7.95
CA ILE A 117 -2.55 29.81 8.29
C ILE A 117 -1.65 30.04 7.07
N ILE A 118 -2.07 29.60 5.89
CA ILE A 118 -1.35 29.75 4.61
C ILE A 118 -2.14 30.74 3.74
N LYS A 119 -1.44 31.76 3.21
CA LYS A 119 -2.07 32.83 2.40
C LYS A 119 -2.39 32.38 0.98
N GLU A 120 -1.54 31.52 0.42
CA GLU A 120 -1.72 30.94 -0.90
C GLU A 120 -2.88 29.97 -0.90
N ASP A 121 -3.59 29.88 -2.02
CA ASP A 121 -4.60 28.87 -2.22
C ASP A 121 -3.95 27.48 -2.30
N ILE A 122 -4.27 26.60 -1.34
CA ILE A 122 -3.74 25.25 -1.25
C ILE A 122 -4.76 24.18 -1.65
N SER A 123 -5.92 24.57 -2.18
CA SER A 123 -7.05 23.65 -2.45
C SER A 123 -6.67 22.47 -3.36
N ASP A 124 -5.75 22.67 -4.30
CA ASP A 124 -5.26 21.66 -5.24
C ASP A 124 -3.92 21.03 -4.83
N THR A 125 -3.47 21.30 -3.61
CA THR A 125 -2.23 20.74 -3.06
C THR A 125 -2.50 19.57 -2.13
N ALA A 126 -1.45 18.78 -1.82
CA ALA A 126 -1.52 17.71 -0.83
C ALA A 126 -2.02 18.18 0.54
N LEU A 127 -1.65 19.42 0.96
CA LEU A 127 -2.13 20.02 2.22
C LEU A 127 -3.64 20.27 2.19
N GLY A 128 -4.18 20.76 1.06
CA GLY A 128 -5.62 20.94 0.88
C GLY A 128 -6.37 19.59 0.89
N HIS A 129 -5.77 18.54 0.35
CA HIS A 129 -6.36 17.18 0.38
C HIS A 129 -6.38 16.58 1.80
N MET A 130 -5.44 16.92 2.67
CA MET A 130 -5.45 16.45 4.05
C MET A 130 -6.73 16.89 4.78
N ASN A 131 -7.18 18.14 4.56
CA ASN A 131 -8.43 18.65 5.14
C ASN A 131 -9.70 17.98 4.55
N LYS A 132 -9.57 17.29 3.40
CA LYS A 132 -10.65 16.56 2.74
C LYS A 132 -10.70 15.07 3.13
N GLY A 133 -10.04 14.67 4.21
CA GLY A 133 -10.07 13.31 4.73
C GLY A 133 -8.97 12.40 4.21
N LEU A 134 -7.87 12.95 3.68
CA LEU A 134 -6.74 12.17 3.18
C LEU A 134 -6.14 11.26 4.27
N LEU A 135 -6.01 11.76 5.52
CA LEU A 135 -5.47 10.98 6.63
C LEU A 135 -6.35 9.77 6.96
N SER A 136 -7.66 9.96 7.06
CA SER A 136 -8.60 8.86 7.31
C SER A 136 -8.57 7.83 6.18
N SER A 137 -8.57 8.29 4.94
CA SER A 137 -8.49 7.42 3.76
C SER A 137 -7.19 6.61 3.73
N HIS A 138 -6.07 7.25 4.08
CA HIS A 138 -4.77 6.57 4.17
C HIS A 138 -4.75 5.54 5.31
N GLY A 139 -5.25 5.91 6.49
CA GLY A 139 -5.31 5.00 7.62
C GLY A 139 -6.16 3.75 7.36
N TRP A 140 -7.25 3.88 6.58
CA TRP A 140 -8.04 2.72 6.17
C TRP A 140 -7.34 1.87 5.11
N ASP A 141 -6.54 2.47 4.26
CA ASP A 141 -5.71 1.76 3.28
C ASP A 141 -4.66 0.89 3.99
N GLU A 142 -4.02 1.45 5.02
CA GLU A 142 -2.98 0.79 5.81
C GLU A 142 -3.53 -0.33 6.73
N GLY A 143 -4.53 0.00 7.53
CA GLY A 143 -5.02 -0.88 8.59
C GLY A 143 -6.40 -1.51 8.34
N GLY A 144 -6.96 -1.30 7.14
CA GLY A 144 -8.26 -1.81 6.78
C GLY A 144 -9.43 -1.17 7.53
N HIS A 145 -10.60 -1.71 7.30
CA HIS A 145 -11.84 -1.32 7.98
C HIS A 145 -12.57 -2.58 8.47
N PRO A 146 -12.17 -3.13 9.63
CA PRO A 146 -12.69 -4.42 10.12
C PRO A 146 -14.21 -4.46 10.31
N ALA A 147 -14.85 -3.31 10.58
CA ALA A 147 -16.30 -3.24 10.71
C ALA A 147 -17.04 -3.56 9.39
N ASN A 148 -16.35 -3.47 8.25
CA ASN A 148 -16.86 -3.79 6.91
C ASN A 148 -16.18 -5.03 6.30
N ASP A 149 -15.48 -5.82 7.11
CA ASP A 149 -14.72 -6.99 6.69
C ASP A 149 -13.66 -6.68 5.61
N ILE A 150 -13.06 -5.47 5.66
CA ILE A 150 -12.02 -5.03 4.73
C ILE A 150 -10.68 -5.10 5.43
N GLY A 151 -9.74 -5.85 4.81
CA GLY A 151 -8.35 -5.92 5.23
C GLY A 151 -7.54 -4.73 4.68
N GLY A 152 -6.49 -4.35 5.40
CA GLY A 152 -5.52 -3.34 4.98
C GLY A 152 -4.22 -3.94 4.42
N HIS A 153 -3.21 -3.10 4.30
CA HIS A 153 -1.89 -3.50 3.82
C HIS A 153 -1.25 -4.58 4.69
N ASP A 154 -1.50 -4.60 6.00
CA ASP A 154 -1.04 -5.66 6.89
C ASP A 154 -1.47 -7.05 6.42
N VAL A 155 -2.75 -7.21 6.10
CA VAL A 155 -3.31 -8.47 5.59
C VAL A 155 -2.75 -8.80 4.20
N MET A 156 -2.50 -7.80 3.36
CA MET A 156 -1.87 -8.00 2.04
C MET A 156 -0.45 -8.55 2.17
N TRP A 157 0.35 -8.03 3.10
CA TRP A 157 1.69 -8.54 3.38
C TRP A 157 1.66 -9.98 3.90
N TYR A 158 0.73 -10.29 4.80
CA TYR A 158 0.56 -11.67 5.30
C TYR A 158 0.09 -12.61 4.21
N ALA A 159 -0.78 -12.18 3.30
CA ALA A 159 -1.21 -12.97 2.16
C ALA A 159 -0.05 -13.33 1.23
N VAL A 160 0.81 -12.37 0.90
CA VAL A 160 2.01 -12.62 0.09
C VAL A 160 2.96 -13.58 0.80
N ARG A 161 3.21 -13.38 2.08
CA ARG A 161 4.05 -14.26 2.90
C ARG A 161 3.52 -15.70 2.91
N ASP A 162 2.23 -15.86 3.17
CA ASP A 162 1.60 -17.17 3.31
C ASP A 162 1.48 -17.91 1.97
N LEU A 163 1.36 -17.15 0.87
CA LEU A 163 1.39 -17.71 -0.48
C LEU A 163 2.77 -18.28 -0.83
N ILE A 164 3.85 -17.60 -0.44
CA ILE A 164 5.23 -18.00 -0.79
C ILE A 164 5.70 -19.15 0.11
N PHE A 165 5.48 -19.03 1.41
CA PHE A 165 6.11 -19.90 2.41
C PHE A 165 5.15 -20.91 3.06
N GLY A 166 3.86 -20.68 2.97
CA GLY A 166 2.85 -21.37 3.75
C GLY A 166 2.54 -20.65 5.06
N LYS A 167 1.29 -20.82 5.48
CA LYS A 167 0.80 -20.22 6.72
C LYS A 167 1.51 -20.82 7.93
N ASP A 168 1.84 -19.97 8.90
CA ASP A 168 2.46 -20.36 10.17
C ASP A 168 3.78 -21.14 10.01
N LYS A 169 4.51 -20.91 8.92
CA LYS A 169 5.75 -21.63 8.59
C LYS A 169 6.81 -21.48 9.68
N PHE A 170 6.94 -20.27 10.25
CA PHE A 170 7.91 -19.92 11.29
C PHE A 170 7.20 -19.23 12.46
N PRO A 171 7.82 -19.21 13.66
CA PRO A 171 7.28 -18.40 14.77
C PRO A 171 7.29 -16.93 14.41
N LEU A 172 6.31 -16.17 14.94
CA LEU A 172 6.23 -14.73 14.70
C LEU A 172 7.48 -14.03 15.23
N PRO A 173 8.13 -13.17 14.43
CA PRO A 173 9.29 -12.41 14.88
C PRO A 173 8.86 -11.34 15.89
N GLU A 174 9.76 -11.06 16.84
CA GLU A 174 9.60 -9.87 17.68
C GLU A 174 9.94 -8.62 16.86
N ALA A 175 9.02 -7.66 16.81
CA ALA A 175 9.30 -6.38 16.18
C ALA A 175 10.43 -5.67 16.96
N PRO A 176 11.43 -5.10 16.25
CA PRO A 176 12.49 -4.35 16.91
C PRO A 176 11.93 -3.27 17.84
N ALA A 177 12.53 -3.11 19.03
CA ALA A 177 12.05 -2.15 20.02
C ALA A 177 12.00 -0.69 19.52
N SER A 178 12.81 -0.36 18.51
CA SER A 178 12.78 0.92 17.80
C SER A 178 11.50 1.15 16.98
N ILE A 179 10.82 0.07 16.59
CA ILE A 179 9.57 0.11 15.83
C ILE A 179 8.37 -0.03 16.77
N GLY A 180 8.60 -0.43 18.02
CA GLY A 180 7.58 -0.74 19.03
C GLY A 180 7.08 0.44 19.87
N ARG A 181 7.54 1.67 19.61
CA ARG A 181 7.18 2.85 20.43
C ARG A 181 6.23 3.76 19.68
#